data_7918f0f8ef59b14ed042ba5f3e78219b
#
_entry.id   7918f0f8ef59b14ed042ba5f3e78219b
#
_cell.length_a   1.000
_cell.length_b   1.000
_cell.length_c   1.000
_cell.angle_alpha   90.00
_cell.angle_beta   90.00
_cell.angle_gamma   90.00
#
_symmetry.space_group_name_H-M   'P 1'
#
loop_
_entity.id
_entity.type
_entity.pdbx_description
1 polymer ?
#
loop_
_entity_poly.entity_id
_entity_poly.type
_entity_poly.pdbx_seq_one_letter_code
_entity_poly.pdbx_strand_id
1 'polypeptide(L)'
;MTIDISQFKTTNALEDFSLRAANDMKDFVADQIFTPGYISKKQYKKYQYDLSNYRRSSTRASSKAAAQKGDYNVFTTSSEAQLYKYATDIDPQDARDADSVVGDLQQDATLLNMEKLMIDKEVLTLGKITTAGNYPSSLKVTLSGMSKWNNTASDPLADIITGKTAVKGICGKLPNAMAIAWEAFLALSNNTSLKDRLKYTSGQSITLEQMKNLFQLDELIVAKAQYNANNEGSATQSLSTILGNYAVLFVKDPAQTRRTVTFGRTWYVTGGGSASQPGGWYTYQYTDDTRGSAAGRIQVIESGMEYDYDFATVDSQSSGKVGAGYLITTPL
;
A
#
# COMPACT_ATOMS: atom_id res chain seq x y z
N MET A 1 -34.43 18.48 6.22
CA MET A 1 -33.64 19.41 5.37
C MET A 1 -33.10 18.59 4.22
N THR A 2 -33.70 18.70 3.05
CA THR A 2 -33.26 17.94 1.86
C THR A 2 -32.06 18.68 1.30
N ILE A 3 -30.91 18.05 1.32
CA ILE A 3 -29.71 18.60 0.71
C ILE A 3 -29.95 18.58 -0.81
N ASP A 4 -29.94 19.75 -1.42
CA ASP A 4 -30.08 19.90 -2.87
C ASP A 4 -28.74 19.49 -3.53
N ILE A 5 -28.74 18.29 -4.09
CA ILE A 5 -27.57 17.71 -4.77
C ILE A 5 -27.13 18.53 -6.00
N SER A 6 -28.00 19.41 -6.51
CA SER A 6 -27.69 20.28 -7.66
C SER A 6 -26.60 21.34 -7.37
N GLN A 7 -26.26 21.57 -6.11
CA GLN A 7 -25.19 22.50 -5.71
C GLN A 7 -23.78 21.86 -5.74
N PHE A 8 -23.69 20.54 -5.87
CA PHE A 8 -22.41 19.87 -6.01
C PHE A 8 -21.99 19.90 -7.49
N LYS A 9 -21.24 20.92 -7.86
CA LYS A 9 -20.59 20.98 -9.18
C LYS A 9 -19.24 20.31 -9.09
N THR A 10 -19.13 19.12 -9.65
CA THR A 10 -17.83 18.56 -10.03
C THR A 10 -17.26 19.42 -11.15
N THR A 11 -16.17 20.07 -10.90
CA THR A 11 -15.43 20.81 -11.93
C THR A 11 -14.40 19.83 -12.54
N ASN A 12 -14.60 19.43 -13.79
CA ASN A 12 -13.69 18.52 -14.50
C ASN A 12 -12.22 19.01 -14.44
N ALA A 13 -12.02 20.34 -14.37
CA ALA A 13 -10.69 20.92 -14.23
C ALA A 13 -9.99 20.55 -12.90
N LEU A 14 -10.72 20.52 -11.77
CA LEU A 14 -10.16 20.13 -10.47
C LEU A 14 -9.94 18.61 -10.40
N GLU A 15 -10.80 17.82 -11.04
CA GLU A 15 -10.61 16.38 -11.15
C GLU A 15 -9.35 16.04 -11.98
N ASP A 16 -9.15 16.68 -13.11
CA ASP A 16 -7.95 16.52 -13.94
C ASP A 16 -6.67 16.92 -13.20
N PHE A 17 -6.76 18.00 -12.41
CA PHE A 17 -5.66 18.46 -11.59
C PHE A 17 -5.34 17.50 -10.44
N SER A 18 -6.37 16.95 -9.78
CA SER A 18 -6.20 15.93 -8.74
C SER A 18 -5.50 14.68 -9.27
N LEU A 19 -5.85 14.23 -10.48
CA LEU A 19 -5.18 13.10 -11.12
C LEU A 19 -3.70 13.36 -11.39
N ARG A 20 -3.34 14.57 -11.84
CA ARG A 20 -1.94 14.96 -12.05
C ARG A 20 -1.15 14.97 -10.75
N ALA A 21 -1.72 15.55 -9.68
CA ALA A 21 -1.09 15.57 -8.36
C ALA A 21 -0.85 14.15 -7.82
N ALA A 22 -1.84 13.25 -7.94
CA ALA A 22 -1.70 11.86 -7.53
C ALA A 22 -0.62 11.12 -8.34
N ASN A 23 -0.47 11.40 -9.63
CA ASN A 23 0.55 10.79 -10.49
C ASN A 23 1.97 11.29 -10.20
N ASP A 24 2.12 12.50 -9.70
CA ASP A 24 3.42 13.07 -9.34
C ASP A 24 3.93 12.64 -7.96
N MET A 25 3.08 12.03 -7.13
CA MET A 25 3.43 11.52 -5.79
C MET A 25 4.04 10.11 -5.85
N LYS A 26 5.19 10.00 -6.51
CA LYS A 26 5.86 8.69 -6.75
C LYS A 26 6.49 8.05 -5.52
N ASP A 27 6.62 8.79 -4.43
CA ASP A 27 7.29 8.30 -3.21
C ASP A 27 6.35 7.45 -2.33
N PHE A 28 5.05 7.49 -2.60
CA PHE A 28 4.07 6.64 -1.93
C PHE A 28 4.07 5.22 -2.52
N VAL A 29 4.24 4.22 -1.67
CA VAL A 29 4.43 2.82 -2.09
C VAL A 29 3.28 1.89 -1.71
N ALA A 30 2.25 2.37 -1.01
CA ALA A 30 1.13 1.55 -0.55
C ALA A 30 0.48 0.75 -1.69
N ASP A 31 0.18 1.40 -2.84
CA ASP A 31 -0.42 0.74 -4.01
C ASP A 31 0.58 -0.11 -4.82
N GLN A 32 1.87 0.10 -4.59
CA GLN A 32 2.89 -0.78 -5.17
C GLN A 32 3.00 -2.09 -4.39
N ILE A 33 2.76 -2.07 -3.08
CA ILE A 33 2.79 -3.23 -2.21
C ILE A 33 1.45 -3.96 -2.23
N PHE A 34 0.36 -3.23 -1.97
CA PHE A 34 -0.99 -3.75 -2.09
C PHE A 34 -1.54 -3.40 -3.47
N THR A 35 -1.62 -4.41 -4.32
CA THR A 35 -2.07 -4.21 -5.71
C THR A 35 -3.50 -3.66 -5.75
N PRO A 36 -3.77 -2.61 -6.54
CA PRO A 36 -5.09 -2.04 -6.65
C PRO A 36 -6.08 -3.02 -7.28
N GLY A 37 -7.28 -3.03 -6.76
CA GLY A 37 -8.43 -3.76 -7.27
C GLY A 37 -9.66 -2.87 -7.27
N TYR A 38 -10.62 -3.14 -8.14
CA TYR A 38 -11.80 -2.32 -8.29
C TYR A 38 -13.06 -3.12 -7.98
N ILE A 39 -13.97 -2.53 -7.20
CA ILE A 39 -15.25 -3.12 -6.82
C ILE A 39 -16.38 -2.13 -7.10
N SER A 40 -17.55 -2.65 -7.47
CA SER A 40 -18.73 -1.82 -7.78
C SER A 40 -19.61 -1.55 -6.56
N LYS A 41 -19.39 -2.24 -5.45
CA LYS A 41 -20.21 -2.12 -4.24
C LYS A 41 -19.33 -1.96 -3.02
N LYS A 42 -19.75 -1.11 -2.11
CA LYS A 42 -19.07 -0.85 -0.83
C LYS A 42 -18.86 -2.14 -0.01
N GLN A 43 -19.87 -2.99 0.08
CA GLN A 43 -19.77 -4.28 0.74
C GLN A 43 -19.45 -5.38 -0.27
N TYR A 44 -18.44 -6.16 -0.01
CA TYR A 44 -17.97 -7.22 -0.89
C TYR A 44 -17.46 -8.44 -0.14
N LYS A 45 -17.35 -9.56 -0.83
CA LYS A 45 -16.84 -10.82 -0.27
C LYS A 45 -15.47 -11.15 -0.85
N LYS A 46 -14.53 -11.45 0.04
CA LYS A 46 -13.22 -12.00 -0.29
C LYS A 46 -13.32 -13.52 -0.30
N TYR A 47 -12.75 -14.16 -1.32
CA TYR A 47 -12.72 -15.61 -1.46
C TYR A 47 -11.29 -16.10 -1.31
N GLN A 48 -11.09 -17.13 -0.51
CA GLN A 48 -9.79 -17.76 -0.33
C GLN A 48 -9.91 -19.28 -0.48
N TYR A 49 -8.94 -19.85 -1.19
CA TYR A 49 -8.85 -21.31 -1.35
C TYR A 49 -7.92 -21.88 -0.27
N ASP A 50 -8.36 -22.94 0.41
CA ASP A 50 -7.58 -23.64 1.41
C ASP A 50 -6.42 -24.42 0.74
N LEU A 51 -5.30 -24.55 1.48
CA LEU A 51 -4.18 -25.41 1.12
C LEU A 51 -4.59 -26.89 0.96
N SER A 52 -5.65 -27.32 1.61
CA SER A 52 -6.20 -28.68 1.43
C SER A 52 -6.55 -29.00 -0.02
N ASN A 53 -6.83 -27.97 -0.84
CA ASN A 53 -7.12 -28.11 -2.27
C ASN A 53 -5.89 -28.54 -3.10
N TYR A 54 -4.68 -28.41 -2.54
CA TYR A 54 -3.43 -28.86 -3.18
C TYR A 54 -3.04 -30.29 -2.84
N ARG A 55 -3.91 -31.04 -2.15
CA ARG A 55 -3.64 -32.46 -1.84
C ARG A 55 -3.55 -33.26 -3.12
N ARG A 56 -2.55 -34.13 -3.16
CA ARG A 56 -2.43 -35.11 -4.25
C ARG A 56 -3.59 -36.12 -4.17
N SER A 57 -4.33 -36.25 -5.25
CA SER A 57 -5.34 -37.29 -5.43
C SER A 57 -4.85 -38.34 -6.45
N SER A 58 -5.22 -39.61 -6.26
CA SER A 58 -4.94 -40.61 -7.27
C SER A 58 -5.90 -40.41 -8.44
N THR A 59 -5.37 -40.09 -9.61
CA THR A 59 -6.16 -39.85 -10.83
C THR A 59 -6.21 -41.08 -11.74
N ARG A 60 -5.52 -42.16 -11.37
CA ARG A 60 -5.51 -43.41 -12.17
C ARG A 60 -6.85 -44.14 -11.99
N ALA A 61 -7.54 -44.34 -13.09
CA ALA A 61 -8.78 -45.08 -13.15
C ALA A 61 -8.73 -46.13 -14.28
N SER A 62 -9.45 -47.23 -14.16
CA SER A 62 -9.67 -48.14 -15.27
C SER A 62 -10.72 -47.58 -16.23
N SER A 63 -10.76 -48.03 -17.48
CA SER A 63 -11.63 -47.47 -18.52
C SER A 63 -13.13 -47.53 -18.20
N LYS A 64 -13.55 -48.41 -17.28
CA LYS A 64 -14.95 -48.56 -16.85
C LYS A 64 -15.23 -48.05 -15.44
N ALA A 65 -14.21 -47.51 -14.73
CA ALA A 65 -14.39 -46.99 -13.39
C ALA A 65 -14.87 -45.55 -13.45
N ALA A 66 -15.75 -45.16 -12.49
CA ALA A 66 -16.13 -43.79 -12.32
C ALA A 66 -14.91 -42.92 -11.95
N ALA A 67 -14.85 -41.71 -12.47
CA ALA A 67 -13.81 -40.75 -12.07
C ALA A 67 -13.89 -40.44 -10.58
N GLN A 68 -12.73 -40.28 -9.93
CA GLN A 68 -12.68 -39.83 -8.55
C GLN A 68 -13.19 -38.36 -8.49
N LYS A 69 -14.19 -38.16 -7.64
CA LYS A 69 -14.76 -36.82 -7.40
C LYS A 69 -14.04 -36.20 -6.22
N GLY A 70 -13.64 -34.94 -6.36
CA GLY A 70 -13.08 -34.14 -5.30
C GLY A 70 -13.94 -32.89 -5.09
N ASP A 71 -13.96 -32.42 -3.87
CA ASP A 71 -14.54 -31.10 -3.52
C ASP A 71 -13.42 -30.14 -3.17
N TYR A 72 -13.69 -28.84 -3.19
CA TYR A 72 -12.73 -27.82 -2.83
C TYR A 72 -13.30 -26.89 -1.77
N ASN A 73 -12.45 -26.57 -0.79
CA ASN A 73 -12.81 -25.68 0.31
C ASN A 73 -12.49 -24.23 -0.04
N VAL A 74 -13.48 -23.37 0.14
CA VAL A 74 -13.36 -21.93 -0.08
C VAL A 74 -13.84 -21.21 1.17
N PHE A 75 -12.98 -20.38 1.73
CA PHE A 75 -13.35 -19.45 2.81
C PHE A 75 -13.84 -18.13 2.22
N THR A 76 -14.88 -17.59 2.83
CA THR A 76 -15.41 -16.27 2.47
C THR A 76 -15.36 -15.34 3.68
N THR A 77 -14.79 -14.16 3.49
CA THR A 77 -14.81 -13.09 4.49
C THR A 77 -15.49 -11.88 3.88
N SER A 78 -16.46 -11.30 4.60
CA SER A 78 -17.10 -10.06 4.20
C SER A 78 -16.22 -8.87 4.61
N SER A 79 -16.11 -7.87 3.75
CA SER A 79 -15.38 -6.64 3.99
C SER A 79 -16.18 -5.45 3.49
N GLU A 80 -15.88 -4.27 4.01
CA GLU A 80 -16.55 -3.02 3.65
C GLU A 80 -15.52 -1.92 3.43
N ALA A 81 -15.63 -1.24 2.27
CA ALA A 81 -14.81 -0.07 1.98
C ALA A 81 -15.23 1.12 2.85
N GLN A 82 -14.28 1.88 3.31
CA GLN A 82 -14.49 3.09 4.10
C GLN A 82 -14.26 4.33 3.25
N LEU A 83 -15.01 5.39 3.56
CA LEU A 83 -14.84 6.69 2.94
C LEU A 83 -13.85 7.52 3.75
N TYR A 84 -12.79 7.96 3.09
CA TYR A 84 -11.78 8.89 3.61
C TYR A 84 -11.90 10.20 2.87
N LYS A 85 -11.98 11.31 3.61
CA LYS A 85 -12.14 12.63 3.01
C LYS A 85 -11.44 13.70 3.84
N TYR A 86 -10.97 14.72 3.16
CA TYR A 86 -10.38 15.90 3.74
C TYR A 86 -10.85 17.15 3.00
N ALA A 87 -11.07 18.24 3.72
CA ALA A 87 -11.58 19.47 3.15
C ALA A 87 -10.75 20.66 3.63
N THR A 88 -10.59 21.64 2.74
CA THR A 88 -9.93 22.92 3.02
C THR A 88 -10.89 24.08 2.76
N ASP A 89 -10.98 24.96 3.72
CA ASP A 89 -11.78 26.19 3.64
C ASP A 89 -10.97 27.30 2.96
N ILE A 90 -11.59 28.03 2.05
CA ILE A 90 -11.02 29.22 1.40
C ILE A 90 -11.89 30.41 1.75
N ASP A 91 -11.33 31.39 2.49
CA ASP A 91 -12.03 32.63 2.76
C ASP A 91 -12.08 33.49 1.49
N PRO A 92 -13.25 34.04 1.11
CA PRO A 92 -13.37 34.96 -0.02
C PRO A 92 -12.49 36.19 0.09
N GLN A 93 -12.13 36.62 1.30
CA GLN A 93 -11.24 37.77 1.53
C GLN A 93 -9.80 37.40 1.15
N ASP A 94 -9.32 36.23 1.60
CA ASP A 94 -8.00 35.70 1.21
C ASP A 94 -7.92 35.49 -0.30
N ALA A 95 -9.00 34.99 -0.91
CA ALA A 95 -9.07 34.80 -2.36
C ALA A 95 -9.03 36.10 -3.17
N ARG A 96 -9.47 37.26 -2.61
CA ARG A 96 -9.37 38.57 -3.24
C ARG A 96 -8.00 39.21 -3.05
N ASP A 97 -7.40 38.98 -1.87
CA ASP A 97 -6.13 39.58 -1.48
C ASP A 97 -4.94 38.72 -1.99
N ALA A 98 -5.19 37.52 -2.46
CA ALA A 98 -4.18 36.64 -3.07
C ALA A 98 -3.62 37.34 -4.33
N ASP A 99 -2.34 37.65 -4.28
CA ASP A 99 -1.61 38.20 -5.43
C ASP A 99 -1.56 37.12 -6.55
N SER A 100 -1.63 37.56 -7.79
CA SER A 100 -1.52 36.69 -8.98
C SER A 100 -0.24 35.86 -9.02
N VAL A 101 0.73 36.17 -8.18
CA VAL A 101 2.00 35.45 -8.02
C VAL A 101 1.85 34.20 -7.13
N VAL A 102 0.84 34.17 -6.23
CA VAL A 102 0.63 33.06 -5.26
C VAL A 102 -0.06 31.85 -5.91
N GLY A 103 -0.56 31.99 -7.11
CA GLY A 103 -1.27 30.94 -7.80
C GLY A 103 -2.76 30.85 -7.46
N ASP A 104 -3.40 29.80 -7.93
CA ASP A 104 -4.82 29.56 -7.68
C ASP A 104 -4.98 28.83 -6.33
N LEU A 105 -5.53 29.51 -5.33
CA LEU A 105 -5.80 28.96 -3.99
C LEU A 105 -6.64 27.68 -4.04
N GLN A 106 -7.49 27.52 -5.06
CA GLN A 106 -8.28 26.31 -5.24
C GLN A 106 -7.41 25.12 -5.64
N GLN A 107 -6.40 25.36 -6.49
CA GLN A 107 -5.44 24.33 -6.89
C GLN A 107 -4.57 23.92 -5.70
N ASP A 108 -4.08 24.87 -4.93
CA ASP A 108 -3.26 24.60 -3.74
C ASP A 108 -4.06 23.84 -2.68
N ALA A 109 -5.32 24.20 -2.43
CA ALA A 109 -6.21 23.49 -1.52
C ALA A 109 -6.47 22.05 -2.00
N THR A 110 -6.65 21.85 -3.31
CA THR A 110 -6.84 20.53 -3.88
C THR A 110 -5.59 19.65 -3.70
N LEU A 111 -4.40 20.19 -3.97
CA LEU A 111 -3.12 19.50 -3.76
C LEU A 111 -2.92 19.13 -2.29
N LEU A 112 -3.18 20.05 -1.38
CA LEU A 112 -3.07 19.82 0.05
C LEU A 112 -3.99 18.68 0.51
N ASN A 113 -5.25 18.70 0.05
CA ASN A 113 -6.21 17.64 0.38
C ASN A 113 -5.74 16.28 -0.13
N MET A 114 -5.23 16.23 -1.37
CA MET A 114 -4.68 15.02 -1.97
C MET A 114 -3.48 14.48 -1.19
N GLU A 115 -2.54 15.36 -0.84
CA GLU A 115 -1.34 14.99 -0.08
C GLU A 115 -1.72 14.42 1.29
N LYS A 116 -2.65 15.04 2.01
CA LYS A 116 -3.15 14.55 3.30
C LYS A 116 -3.79 13.17 3.19
N LEU A 117 -4.63 12.96 2.18
CA LEU A 117 -5.27 11.66 1.94
C LEU A 117 -4.25 10.57 1.56
N MET A 118 -3.23 10.91 0.76
CA MET A 118 -2.18 9.96 0.38
C MET A 118 -1.28 9.61 1.56
N ILE A 119 -0.90 10.57 2.39
CA ILE A 119 -0.13 10.32 3.62
C ILE A 119 -0.92 9.41 4.56
N ASP A 120 -2.20 9.71 4.81
CA ASP A 120 -3.05 8.90 5.70
C ASP A 120 -3.19 7.47 5.19
N LYS A 121 -3.46 7.30 3.90
CA LYS A 121 -3.52 5.99 3.25
C LYS A 121 -2.21 5.21 3.39
N GLU A 122 -1.08 5.86 3.17
CA GLU A 122 0.26 5.27 3.30
C GLU A 122 0.50 4.82 4.75
N VAL A 123 0.22 5.68 5.72
CA VAL A 123 0.37 5.38 7.16
C VAL A 123 -0.51 4.20 7.57
N LEU A 124 -1.77 4.19 7.17
CA LEU A 124 -2.71 3.11 7.49
C LEU A 124 -2.30 1.78 6.86
N THR A 125 -1.94 1.79 5.58
CA THR A 125 -1.56 0.57 4.84
C THR A 125 -0.23 0.01 5.35
N LEU A 126 0.80 0.85 5.45
CA LEU A 126 2.11 0.40 5.94
C LEU A 126 2.06 0.04 7.44
N GLY A 127 1.27 0.75 8.24
CA GLY A 127 1.03 0.39 9.63
C GLY A 127 0.44 -1.02 9.78
N LYS A 128 -0.50 -1.39 8.91
CA LYS A 128 -1.05 -2.76 8.85
C LYS A 128 0.01 -3.78 8.43
N ILE A 129 0.84 -3.45 7.44
CA ILE A 129 1.90 -4.31 6.92
C ILE A 129 3.00 -4.54 7.96
N THR A 130 3.40 -3.51 8.70
CA THR A 130 4.50 -3.59 9.69
C THR A 130 4.07 -4.16 11.04
N THR A 131 2.77 -4.33 11.27
CA THR A 131 2.25 -4.91 12.52
C THR A 131 2.61 -6.39 12.61
N ALA A 132 3.58 -6.73 13.47
CA ALA A 132 4.08 -8.09 13.67
C ALA A 132 3.01 -9.10 14.13
N GLY A 133 1.92 -8.62 14.74
CA GLY A 133 0.76 -9.45 15.15
C GLY A 133 0.02 -10.07 13.96
N ASN A 134 0.08 -9.46 12.79
CA ASN A 134 -0.58 -9.93 11.58
C ASN A 134 0.15 -11.13 10.91
N TYR A 135 1.36 -11.45 11.38
CA TYR A 135 2.17 -12.53 10.81
C TYR A 135 2.24 -13.72 11.78
N PRO A 136 2.18 -14.96 11.27
CA PRO A 136 2.55 -16.14 12.09
C PRO A 136 4.03 -16.07 12.46
N SER A 137 4.41 -16.78 13.51
CA SER A 137 5.81 -16.78 13.99
C SER A 137 6.81 -17.26 12.93
N SER A 138 6.39 -18.12 12.01
CA SER A 138 7.19 -18.63 10.89
C SER A 138 7.43 -17.61 9.77
N LEU A 139 6.63 -16.55 9.69
CA LEU A 139 6.70 -15.52 8.64
C LEU A 139 7.19 -14.17 9.14
N LYS A 140 7.88 -14.13 10.25
CA LYS A 140 8.51 -12.93 10.77
C LYS A 140 9.83 -13.22 11.45
N VAL A 141 10.74 -12.26 11.38
CA VAL A 141 12.00 -12.27 12.12
C VAL A 141 12.29 -10.88 12.66
N THR A 142 12.87 -10.82 13.85
CA THR A 142 13.42 -9.59 14.42
C THR A 142 14.93 -9.72 14.46
N LEU A 143 15.63 -8.86 13.74
CA LEU A 143 17.08 -8.83 13.72
C LEU A 143 17.62 -8.09 14.94
N SER A 144 18.70 -8.58 15.53
CA SER A 144 19.31 -7.97 16.71
C SER A 144 20.84 -8.14 16.72
N GLY A 145 21.56 -7.20 17.31
CA GLY A 145 23.00 -7.25 17.46
C GLY A 145 23.74 -7.47 16.13
N MET A 146 24.47 -8.56 16.01
CA MET A 146 25.29 -8.86 14.81
C MET A 146 24.47 -9.27 13.59
N SER A 147 23.21 -9.63 13.73
CA SER A 147 22.35 -9.99 12.59
C SER A 147 21.76 -8.78 11.86
N LYS A 148 21.84 -7.59 12.41
CA LYS A 148 21.37 -6.37 11.76
C LYS A 148 22.17 -6.06 10.51
N TRP A 149 21.53 -5.57 9.47
CA TRP A 149 22.12 -5.38 8.15
C TRP A 149 23.18 -4.27 8.08
N ASN A 150 23.20 -3.36 9.05
CA ASN A 150 24.27 -2.38 9.21
C ASN A 150 25.55 -2.96 9.85
N ASN A 151 25.51 -4.21 10.34
CA ASN A 151 26.68 -4.88 10.91
C ASN A 151 27.49 -5.60 9.82
N THR A 152 28.81 -5.53 9.90
CA THR A 152 29.72 -6.17 8.93
C THR A 152 29.67 -7.69 8.95
N ALA A 153 29.28 -8.30 10.07
CA ALA A 153 29.16 -9.74 10.24
C ALA A 153 27.82 -10.32 9.75
N SER A 154 26.85 -9.47 9.37
CA SER A 154 25.55 -9.94 8.93
C SER A 154 25.57 -10.50 7.51
N ASP A 155 24.68 -11.44 7.23
CA ASP A 155 24.43 -11.93 5.86
C ASP A 155 22.95 -11.69 5.45
N PRO A 156 22.63 -10.51 4.93
CA PRO A 156 21.26 -10.18 4.51
C PRO A 156 20.69 -11.13 3.45
N LEU A 157 21.55 -11.72 2.61
CA LEU A 157 21.09 -12.67 1.59
C LEU A 157 20.55 -13.95 2.22
N ALA A 158 21.18 -14.44 3.28
CA ALA A 158 20.70 -15.61 4.02
C ALA A 158 19.32 -15.35 4.66
N ASP A 159 19.10 -14.16 5.23
CA ASP A 159 17.82 -13.75 5.80
C ASP A 159 16.71 -13.73 4.73
N ILE A 160 17.01 -13.18 3.56
CA ILE A 160 16.07 -13.12 2.43
C ILE A 160 15.75 -14.52 1.90
N ILE A 161 16.73 -15.40 1.75
CA ILE A 161 16.52 -16.79 1.33
C ILE A 161 15.64 -17.53 2.33
N THR A 162 15.91 -17.34 3.63
CA THR A 162 15.09 -17.92 4.70
C THR A 162 13.63 -17.45 4.60
N GLY A 163 13.42 -16.14 4.44
CA GLY A 163 12.10 -15.57 4.25
C GLY A 163 11.38 -16.11 2.99
N LYS A 164 12.09 -16.22 1.87
CA LYS A 164 11.53 -16.82 0.65
C LYS A 164 11.08 -18.27 0.83
N THR A 165 11.91 -19.05 1.51
CA THR A 165 11.61 -20.46 1.79
C THR A 165 10.40 -20.62 2.71
N ALA A 166 10.31 -19.77 3.75
CA ALA A 166 9.20 -19.75 4.68
C ALA A 166 7.86 -19.43 3.99
N VAL A 167 7.83 -18.38 3.17
CA VAL A 167 6.62 -18.02 2.40
C VAL A 167 6.23 -19.12 1.42
N LYS A 168 7.21 -19.70 0.68
CA LYS A 168 6.94 -20.82 -0.21
C LYS A 168 6.30 -22.02 0.52
N GLY A 169 6.74 -22.30 1.74
CA GLY A 169 6.18 -23.38 2.56
C GLY A 169 4.71 -23.19 2.93
N ILE A 170 4.24 -21.92 3.00
CA ILE A 170 2.86 -21.60 3.38
C ILE A 170 1.95 -21.37 2.17
N CYS A 171 2.37 -20.57 1.20
CA CYS A 171 1.50 -20.21 0.08
C CYS A 171 1.82 -20.92 -1.24
N GLY A 172 2.89 -21.74 -1.28
CA GLY A 172 3.31 -22.48 -2.48
C GLY A 172 4.01 -21.63 -3.55
N LYS A 173 4.08 -20.31 -3.41
CA LYS A 173 4.76 -19.38 -4.32
C LYS A 173 5.97 -18.75 -3.65
N LEU A 174 7.01 -18.51 -4.44
CA LEU A 174 8.17 -17.72 -3.97
C LEU A 174 7.81 -16.22 -3.99
N PRO A 175 8.23 -15.44 -2.98
CA PRO A 175 8.20 -13.99 -3.05
C PRO A 175 8.98 -13.47 -4.26
N ASN A 176 8.36 -12.57 -4.99
CA ASN A 176 8.93 -11.92 -6.16
C ASN A 176 9.14 -10.42 -5.97
N ALA A 177 8.66 -9.87 -4.87
CA ALA A 177 8.81 -8.46 -4.55
C ALA A 177 9.28 -8.25 -3.10
N MET A 178 9.94 -7.13 -2.87
CA MET A 178 10.39 -6.70 -1.55
C MET A 178 10.18 -5.20 -1.41
N ALA A 179 9.61 -4.77 -0.29
CA ALA A 179 9.56 -3.38 0.12
C ALA A 179 10.53 -3.15 1.28
N ILE A 180 11.26 -2.06 1.23
CA ILE A 180 12.29 -1.72 2.19
C ILE A 180 12.33 -0.21 2.44
N ALA A 181 12.59 0.22 3.67
CA ALA A 181 12.83 1.62 3.99
C ALA A 181 14.15 2.11 3.39
N TRP A 182 14.22 3.42 3.10
CA TRP A 182 15.38 4.06 2.49
C TRP A 182 16.66 3.82 3.31
N GLU A 183 16.59 3.96 4.63
CA GLU A 183 17.72 3.77 5.54
C GLU A 183 18.25 2.33 5.52
N ALA A 184 17.33 1.36 5.50
CA ALA A 184 17.70 -0.04 5.41
C ALA A 184 18.28 -0.40 4.03
N PHE A 185 17.80 0.24 2.96
CA PHE A 185 18.41 0.13 1.63
C PHE A 185 19.86 0.65 1.62
N LEU A 186 20.13 1.79 2.26
CA LEU A 186 21.48 2.32 2.41
C LEU A 186 22.39 1.37 3.20
N ALA A 187 21.88 0.75 4.27
CA ALA A 187 22.62 -0.24 5.03
C ALA A 187 22.98 -1.47 4.18
N LEU A 188 22.02 -1.97 3.39
CA LEU A 188 22.27 -3.07 2.45
C LEU A 188 23.33 -2.71 1.40
N SER A 189 23.26 -1.51 0.83
CA SER A 189 24.22 -1.06 -0.18
C SER A 189 25.64 -0.92 0.37
N ASN A 190 25.76 -0.72 1.69
CA ASN A 190 27.03 -0.61 2.38
C ASN A 190 27.50 -1.92 3.04
N ASN A 191 26.66 -2.95 3.07
CA ASN A 191 26.98 -4.22 3.72
C ASN A 191 28.16 -4.94 3.04
N THR A 192 29.12 -5.39 3.84
CA THR A 192 30.37 -6.00 3.36
C THR A 192 30.13 -7.31 2.64
N SER A 193 29.24 -8.16 3.16
CA SER A 193 28.90 -9.46 2.54
C SER A 193 28.32 -9.29 1.14
N LEU A 194 27.49 -8.28 0.91
CA LEU A 194 26.91 -7.99 -0.40
C LEU A 194 27.96 -7.38 -1.34
N LYS A 195 28.80 -6.46 -0.84
CA LYS A 195 29.88 -5.85 -1.60
C LYS A 195 30.87 -6.88 -2.10
N ASP A 196 31.27 -7.81 -1.26
CA ASP A 196 32.24 -8.86 -1.63
C ASP A 196 31.70 -9.79 -2.72
N ARG A 197 30.42 -10.10 -2.70
CA ARG A 197 29.75 -10.90 -3.75
C ARG A 197 29.67 -10.18 -5.11
N LEU A 198 29.54 -8.87 -5.09
CA LEU A 198 29.41 -8.03 -6.29
C LEU A 198 30.73 -7.42 -6.77
N LYS A 199 31.82 -7.57 -6.00
CA LYS A 199 33.13 -6.95 -6.24
C LYS A 199 33.66 -7.17 -7.65
N TYR A 200 33.44 -8.34 -8.22
CA TYR A 200 33.93 -8.69 -9.57
C TYR A 200 32.96 -8.31 -10.70
N THR A 201 31.75 -7.89 -10.36
CA THR A 201 30.71 -7.61 -11.35
C THR A 201 30.45 -6.11 -11.52
N SER A 202 30.71 -5.30 -10.49
CA SER A 202 30.50 -3.85 -10.54
C SER A 202 31.55 -3.10 -9.70
N GLY A 203 32.18 -2.15 -10.33
CA GLY A 203 33.35 -1.48 -9.79
C GLY A 203 33.15 -0.43 -8.71
N GLN A 204 31.93 0.02 -8.33
CA GLN A 204 31.81 1.17 -7.42
C GLN A 204 30.67 1.14 -6.42
N SER A 205 29.43 1.19 -6.80
CA SER A 205 28.30 1.20 -5.85
C SER A 205 27.24 0.20 -6.26
N ILE A 206 26.62 -0.42 -5.27
CA ILE A 206 25.51 -1.37 -5.52
C ILE A 206 24.27 -0.57 -5.94
N THR A 207 23.85 -0.76 -7.18
CA THR A 207 22.61 -0.16 -7.69
C THR A 207 21.39 -0.98 -7.27
N LEU A 208 20.21 -0.36 -7.32
CA LEU A 208 18.94 -1.02 -7.01
C LEU A 208 18.71 -2.25 -7.90
N GLU A 209 19.03 -2.17 -9.20
CA GLU A 209 18.89 -3.28 -10.15
C GLU A 209 19.84 -4.45 -9.82
N GLN A 210 21.07 -4.17 -9.41
CA GLN A 210 22.01 -5.21 -9.00
C GLN A 210 21.55 -5.92 -7.72
N MET A 211 21.01 -5.16 -6.76
CA MET A 211 20.46 -5.71 -5.54
C MET A 211 19.21 -6.57 -5.81
N LYS A 212 18.33 -6.10 -6.67
CA LYS A 212 17.15 -6.84 -7.15
C LYS A 212 17.56 -8.19 -7.76
N ASN A 213 18.54 -8.17 -8.65
CA ASN A 213 19.06 -9.37 -9.31
C ASN A 213 19.74 -10.32 -8.32
N LEU A 214 20.54 -9.80 -7.38
CA LEU A 214 21.19 -10.60 -6.35
C LEU A 214 20.18 -11.33 -5.46
N PHE A 215 19.10 -10.66 -5.12
CA PHE A 215 18.00 -11.24 -4.34
C PHE A 215 17.04 -12.07 -5.18
N GLN A 216 17.22 -12.13 -6.49
CA GLN A 216 16.33 -12.82 -7.43
C GLN A 216 14.85 -12.38 -7.23
N LEU A 217 14.63 -11.08 -7.29
CA LEU A 217 13.32 -10.46 -7.17
C LEU A 217 12.94 -9.83 -8.51
N ASP A 218 11.63 -9.77 -8.80
CA ASP A 218 11.12 -9.05 -9.96
C ASP A 218 11.02 -7.55 -9.64
N GLU A 219 10.80 -7.20 -8.37
CA GLU A 219 10.62 -5.81 -7.95
C GLU A 219 11.25 -5.56 -6.57
N LEU A 220 11.97 -4.44 -6.45
CA LEU A 220 12.50 -3.94 -5.19
C LEU A 220 11.99 -2.50 -5.01
N ILE A 221 11.09 -2.32 -4.03
CA ILE A 221 10.41 -1.07 -3.73
C ILE A 221 11.13 -0.42 -2.56
N VAL A 222 11.60 0.81 -2.76
CA VAL A 222 12.23 1.60 -1.70
C VAL A 222 11.26 2.70 -1.24
N ALA A 223 10.74 2.55 -0.03
CA ALA A 223 9.83 3.53 0.58
C ALA A 223 10.63 4.76 1.05
N LYS A 224 10.26 5.92 0.54
CA LYS A 224 10.89 7.21 0.86
C LYS A 224 9.92 8.19 1.49
N ALA A 225 8.62 7.91 1.43
CA ALA A 225 7.59 8.78 1.94
C ALA A 225 7.81 9.05 3.44
N GLN A 226 7.70 10.31 3.82
CA GLN A 226 7.86 10.79 5.18
C GLN A 226 6.60 11.51 5.63
N TYR A 227 6.37 11.53 6.92
CA TYR A 227 5.31 12.30 7.53
C TYR A 227 5.79 12.93 8.83
N ASN A 228 5.10 13.98 9.25
CA ASN A 228 5.33 14.57 10.56
C ASN A 228 4.51 13.81 11.61
N ALA A 229 5.19 13.10 12.50
CA ALA A 229 4.56 12.31 13.56
C ALA A 229 4.17 13.15 14.79
N ASN A 230 4.53 14.44 14.83
CA ASN A 230 4.21 15.30 15.95
C ASN A 230 2.77 15.78 15.90
N ASN A 231 2.18 15.99 17.07
CA ASN A 231 0.86 16.58 17.18
C ASN A 231 0.83 18.02 16.67
N GLU A 232 -0.32 18.42 16.18
CA GLU A 232 -0.57 19.81 15.80
C GLU A 232 -0.30 20.76 16.98
N GLY A 233 0.38 21.88 16.69
CA GLY A 233 0.80 22.84 17.73
C GLY A 233 2.09 22.51 18.47
N SER A 234 2.78 21.42 18.13
CA SER A 234 4.09 21.08 18.71
C SER A 234 5.14 22.13 18.28
N ALA A 235 5.96 22.58 19.23
CA ALA A 235 7.04 23.52 18.96
C ALA A 235 8.20 22.92 18.15
N THR A 236 8.35 21.61 18.16
CA THR A 236 9.35 20.86 17.40
C THR A 236 8.67 20.03 16.32
N GLN A 237 9.20 20.08 15.13
CA GLN A 237 8.73 19.28 14.00
C GLN A 237 9.77 18.24 13.64
N SER A 238 9.37 16.97 13.44
CA SER A 238 10.28 15.92 13.02
C SER A 238 9.63 15.05 11.94
N LEU A 239 10.34 14.84 10.85
CA LEU A 239 9.92 13.94 9.79
C LEU A 239 10.41 12.53 10.10
N SER A 240 9.51 11.57 9.92
CA SER A 240 9.79 10.14 10.07
C SER A 240 9.39 9.40 8.80
N THR A 241 10.21 8.42 8.40
CA THR A 241 9.87 7.53 7.29
C THR A 241 8.66 6.67 7.66
N ILE A 242 7.63 6.62 6.80
CA ILE A 242 6.37 5.93 7.11
C ILE A 242 6.58 4.42 7.29
N LEU A 243 7.38 3.79 6.42
CA LEU A 243 7.68 2.37 6.56
C LEU A 243 8.52 2.05 7.81
N GLY A 244 9.26 3.04 8.35
CA GLY A 244 10.10 2.86 9.52
C GLY A 244 11.25 1.86 9.30
N ASN A 245 11.70 1.19 10.37
CA ASN A 245 12.79 0.23 10.32
C ASN A 245 12.29 -1.19 10.04
N TYR A 246 11.70 -1.38 8.83
CA TYR A 246 11.12 -2.65 8.39
C TYR A 246 11.52 -2.98 6.96
N ALA A 247 11.52 -4.27 6.66
CA ALA A 247 11.59 -4.80 5.31
C ALA A 247 10.56 -5.93 5.17
N VAL A 248 9.90 -6.01 4.02
CA VAL A 248 8.85 -7.00 3.79
C VAL A 248 9.07 -7.68 2.45
N LEU A 249 9.24 -9.01 2.47
CA LEU A 249 9.22 -9.85 1.27
C LEU A 249 7.80 -10.31 1.01
N PHE A 250 7.33 -10.25 -0.22
CA PHE A 250 5.96 -10.63 -0.52
C PHE A 250 5.77 -11.16 -1.94
N VAL A 251 4.65 -11.85 -2.12
CA VAL A 251 4.20 -12.29 -3.44
C VAL A 251 3.29 -11.21 -4.02
N LYS A 252 3.68 -10.65 -5.15
CA LYS A 252 2.91 -9.66 -5.90
C LYS A 252 2.37 -10.29 -7.19
N ASP A 253 1.06 -10.26 -7.36
CA ASP A 253 0.40 -10.71 -8.58
C ASP A 253 -0.76 -9.74 -8.88
N PRO A 254 -0.68 -8.98 -9.98
CA PRO A 254 -1.70 -7.98 -10.31
C PRO A 254 -3.02 -8.58 -10.80
N ALA A 255 -3.03 -9.87 -11.16
CA ALA A 255 -4.24 -10.50 -11.68
C ALA A 255 -5.35 -10.56 -10.62
N GLN A 256 -6.56 -10.10 -10.98
CA GLN A 256 -7.72 -10.06 -10.09
C GLN A 256 -8.58 -11.34 -10.23
N THR A 257 -7.97 -12.51 -10.06
CA THR A 257 -8.70 -13.77 -10.08
C THR A 257 -8.92 -14.32 -8.68
N ARG A 258 -9.95 -15.14 -8.49
CA ARG A 258 -10.24 -15.79 -7.19
C ARG A 258 -9.14 -16.72 -6.69
N ARG A 259 -8.28 -17.19 -7.60
CA ARG A 259 -7.18 -18.13 -7.30
C ARG A 259 -5.81 -17.49 -7.25
N THR A 260 -5.73 -16.17 -7.42
CA THR A 260 -4.45 -15.47 -7.41
C THR A 260 -3.91 -15.37 -5.99
N VAL A 261 -2.72 -15.88 -5.77
CA VAL A 261 -1.97 -15.71 -4.53
C VAL A 261 -1.21 -14.40 -4.62
N THR A 262 -1.60 -13.44 -3.80
CA THR A 262 -0.93 -12.13 -3.67
C THR A 262 -0.94 -11.71 -2.20
N PHE A 263 -0.01 -10.86 -1.81
CA PHE A 263 0.18 -10.43 -0.43
C PHE A 263 -1.02 -9.62 0.08
N GLY A 264 -1.39 -8.57 -0.64
CA GLY A 264 -2.48 -7.69 -0.25
C GLY A 264 -3.10 -6.98 -1.44
N ARG A 265 -4.27 -6.41 -1.20
CA ARG A 265 -4.99 -5.59 -2.18
C ARG A 265 -5.60 -4.37 -1.53
N THR A 266 -5.56 -3.28 -2.27
CA THR A 266 -6.37 -2.09 -2.01
C THR A 266 -7.58 -2.14 -2.95
N TRP A 267 -8.77 -2.22 -2.38
CA TRP A 267 -10.03 -2.29 -3.13
C TRP A 267 -10.67 -0.92 -3.20
N TYR A 268 -10.76 -0.36 -4.39
CA TYR A 268 -11.39 0.93 -4.65
C TYR A 268 -12.82 0.75 -5.14
N VAL A 269 -13.73 1.57 -4.61
CA VAL A 269 -15.14 1.56 -5.04
C VAL A 269 -15.30 2.46 -6.25
N THR A 270 -15.70 1.88 -7.39
CA THR A 270 -15.89 2.63 -8.65
C THR A 270 -17.31 3.09 -8.89
N GLY A 271 -18.25 2.80 -8.00
CA GLY A 271 -19.71 3.01 -8.24
C GLY A 271 -20.36 4.13 -7.44
N GLY A 272 -19.63 4.86 -6.61
CA GLY A 272 -20.20 5.90 -5.75
C GLY A 272 -19.62 7.27 -6.07
N GLY A 273 -20.28 8.08 -6.87
CA GLY A 273 -19.78 9.38 -7.27
C GLY A 273 -19.31 9.39 -8.73
N SER A 274 -18.63 10.38 -9.19
CA SER A 274 -18.25 10.54 -10.61
C SER A 274 -17.61 9.26 -11.18
N ALA A 275 -18.33 8.57 -12.06
CA ALA A 275 -18.08 7.21 -12.53
C ALA A 275 -16.84 7.05 -13.43
N SER A 276 -16.01 8.06 -13.60
CA SER A 276 -14.93 8.13 -14.57
C SER A 276 -13.52 8.12 -13.96
N GLN A 277 -13.38 8.11 -12.62
CA GLN A 277 -12.07 8.21 -11.98
C GLN A 277 -11.50 6.83 -11.61
N PRO A 278 -10.33 6.43 -12.13
CA PRO A 278 -9.62 5.26 -11.63
C PRO A 278 -9.24 5.48 -10.16
N GLY A 279 -9.70 4.59 -9.27
CA GLY A 279 -9.34 4.65 -7.86
C GLY A 279 -10.36 5.30 -6.93
N GLY A 280 -11.57 5.65 -7.42
CA GLY A 280 -12.65 6.17 -6.56
C GLY A 280 -12.38 7.55 -5.97
N TRP A 281 -11.47 8.32 -6.56
CA TRP A 281 -11.20 9.70 -6.19
C TRP A 281 -12.33 10.62 -6.62
N TYR A 282 -12.63 11.63 -5.78
CA TYR A 282 -13.51 12.73 -6.13
C TYR A 282 -13.02 14.03 -5.52
N THR A 283 -13.33 15.13 -6.15
CA THR A 283 -13.14 16.48 -5.62
C THR A 283 -14.40 17.28 -5.88
N TYR A 284 -14.95 17.87 -4.81
CA TYR A 284 -16.12 18.74 -4.87
C TYR A 284 -15.79 20.11 -4.33
N GLN A 285 -16.34 21.12 -4.98
CA GLN A 285 -16.35 22.48 -4.48
C GLN A 285 -17.78 22.85 -4.11
N TYR A 286 -17.96 23.34 -2.90
CA TYR A 286 -19.26 23.86 -2.44
C TYR A 286 -19.06 25.09 -1.55
N THR A 287 -20.14 25.82 -1.33
CA THR A 287 -20.16 27.02 -0.48
C THR A 287 -20.80 26.66 0.85
N ASP A 288 -20.14 27.00 1.95
CA ASP A 288 -20.72 26.86 3.30
C ASP A 288 -21.61 28.06 3.59
N ASP A 289 -22.93 27.82 3.60
CA ASP A 289 -23.95 28.84 3.84
C ASP A 289 -24.00 29.31 5.29
N THR A 290 -23.35 28.61 6.22
CA THR A 290 -23.35 28.92 7.66
C THR A 290 -22.19 29.80 8.09
N ARG A 291 -21.12 29.85 7.29
CA ARG A 291 -19.88 30.59 7.58
C ARG A 291 -19.55 31.56 6.44
N GLY A 292 -19.07 32.71 6.80
CA GLY A 292 -18.66 33.73 5.84
C GLY A 292 -18.36 35.07 6.51
N SER A 293 -17.87 35.99 5.70
CA SER A 293 -17.58 37.38 6.07
C SER A 293 -18.38 38.37 5.22
N ALA A 294 -18.21 39.67 5.45
CA ALA A 294 -18.77 40.71 4.58
C ALA A 294 -18.28 40.60 3.13
N ALA A 295 -17.20 39.89 2.90
CA ALA A 295 -16.61 39.63 1.57
C ALA A 295 -17.30 38.49 0.81
N GLY A 296 -18.08 37.66 1.48
CA GLY A 296 -18.79 36.51 0.90
C GLY A 296 -18.83 35.30 1.83
N ARG A 297 -19.29 34.17 1.29
CA ARG A 297 -19.36 32.90 2.00
C ARG A 297 -18.10 32.09 1.75
N ILE A 298 -17.72 31.28 2.74
CA ILE A 298 -16.55 30.39 2.65
C ILE A 298 -16.76 29.37 1.53
N GLN A 299 -15.80 29.24 0.67
CA GLN A 299 -15.71 28.16 -0.31
C GLN A 299 -14.97 26.99 0.32
N VAL A 300 -15.53 25.79 0.18
CA VAL A 300 -14.95 24.56 0.70
C VAL A 300 -14.58 23.65 -0.48
N ILE A 301 -13.33 23.19 -0.50
CA ILE A 301 -12.87 22.17 -1.43
C ILE A 301 -12.71 20.88 -0.65
N GLU A 302 -13.54 19.87 -0.96
CA GLU A 302 -13.49 18.56 -0.35
C GLU A 302 -12.97 17.54 -1.38
N SER A 303 -11.92 16.82 -1.02
CA SER A 303 -11.43 15.67 -1.77
C SER A 303 -11.61 14.40 -0.95
N GLY A 304 -11.86 13.28 -1.62
CA GLY A 304 -12.04 12.02 -0.92
C GLY A 304 -11.83 10.81 -1.81
N MET A 305 -11.73 9.66 -1.15
CA MET A 305 -11.63 8.35 -1.79
C MET A 305 -12.32 7.29 -0.94
N GLU A 306 -12.91 6.30 -1.60
CA GLU A 306 -13.54 5.17 -0.92
C GLU A 306 -12.78 3.89 -1.24
N TYR A 307 -12.14 3.32 -0.21
CA TYR A 307 -11.33 2.11 -0.37
C TYR A 307 -11.31 1.25 0.89
N ASP A 308 -10.92 -0.01 0.71
CA ASP A 308 -10.53 -0.94 1.76
C ASP A 308 -9.15 -1.51 1.43
N TYR A 309 -8.33 -1.76 2.44
CA TYR A 309 -7.00 -2.35 2.28
C TYR A 309 -6.84 -3.56 3.17
N ASP A 310 -6.49 -4.71 2.58
CA ASP A 310 -6.36 -5.93 3.36
C ASP A 310 -5.42 -6.95 2.72
N PHE A 311 -4.96 -7.88 3.57
CA PHE A 311 -4.21 -9.03 3.10
C PHE A 311 -5.11 -9.92 2.24
N ALA A 312 -4.61 -10.27 1.05
CA ALA A 312 -5.38 -11.06 0.11
C ALA A 312 -5.21 -12.57 0.32
N THR A 313 -4.01 -13.01 0.72
CA THR A 313 -3.74 -14.41 1.04
C THR A 313 -3.44 -14.56 2.52
N VAL A 314 -4.30 -15.29 3.22
CA VAL A 314 -4.20 -15.55 4.66
C VAL A 314 -3.83 -17.02 4.86
N ASP A 315 -3.05 -17.29 5.89
CA ASP A 315 -2.76 -18.66 6.29
C ASP A 315 -3.99 -19.27 6.98
N SER A 316 -4.56 -20.27 6.37
CA SER A 316 -5.74 -20.97 6.90
C SER A 316 -5.47 -21.70 8.23
N GLN A 317 -4.21 -22.01 8.52
CA GLN A 317 -3.81 -22.70 9.74
C GLN A 317 -3.47 -21.75 10.90
N SER A 318 -3.29 -20.46 10.62
CA SER A 318 -2.87 -19.46 11.58
C SER A 318 -3.94 -18.39 11.86
N SER A 319 -5.21 -18.76 11.92
CA SER A 319 -6.32 -17.88 12.33
C SER A 319 -6.38 -16.54 11.59
N GLY A 320 -6.28 -16.58 10.26
CA GLY A 320 -6.42 -15.39 9.43
C GLY A 320 -5.19 -14.50 9.33
N LYS A 321 -4.00 -14.97 9.74
CA LYS A 321 -2.74 -14.26 9.59
C LYS A 321 -2.21 -14.32 8.16
N VAL A 322 -1.32 -13.40 7.83
CA VAL A 322 -0.68 -13.31 6.51
C VAL A 322 -0.03 -14.61 6.08
N GLY A 323 -0.29 -15.04 4.84
CA GLY A 323 0.32 -16.25 4.26
C GLY A 323 1.32 -15.97 3.14
N ALA A 324 1.22 -14.83 2.45
CA ALA A 324 2.01 -14.53 1.27
C ALA A 324 3.07 -13.41 1.49
N GLY A 325 3.47 -13.16 2.72
CA GLY A 325 4.47 -12.16 3.07
C GLY A 325 5.34 -12.57 4.25
N TYR A 326 6.56 -12.05 4.31
CA TYR A 326 7.52 -12.25 5.38
C TYR A 326 8.03 -10.91 5.90
N LEU A 327 7.86 -10.68 7.19
CA LEU A 327 8.23 -9.43 7.86
C LEU A 327 9.62 -9.55 8.51
N ILE A 328 10.51 -8.62 8.18
CA ILE A 328 11.80 -8.44 8.83
C ILE A 328 11.74 -7.14 9.62
N THR A 329 11.83 -7.23 10.93
CA THR A 329 11.83 -6.09 11.84
C THR A 329 13.24 -5.75 12.28
N THR A 330 13.49 -4.46 12.48
CA THR A 330 14.79 -3.90 12.93
C THR A 330 15.99 -4.34 12.08
N PRO A 331 15.95 -4.17 10.73
CA PRO A 331 17.11 -4.47 9.90
C PRO A 331 18.31 -3.56 10.17
N LEU A 332 18.11 -2.44 10.88
CA LEU A 332 19.14 -1.47 11.30
C LEU A 332 19.45 -1.53 12.78
#